data_eb2ff1b4616a89b6a193a13dedc195b4
#
_entry.id   eb2ff1b4616a89b6a193a13dedc195b4
#
_cell.length_a   1.000
_cell.length_b   1.000
_cell.length_c   1.000
_cell.angle_alpha   90.00
_cell.angle_beta   90.00
_cell.angle_gamma   90.00
#
_symmetry.space_group_name_H-M   'P 1'
#
loop_
_entity.id
_entity.type
_entity.pdbx_description
1 polymer ?
#
loop_
_entity_poly.entity_id
_entity_poly.type
_entity_poly.pdbx_seq_one_letter_code
_entity_poly.pdbx_strand_id
1 'polypeptide(L)'
;LNQKTYADGIAEVREIGLQGMITLRGDTASTAVKSAATDVAGVDMPAPNQVNCVDQRGICWMSPDELLVLCPYETVADNLAKMRKSLDGAHALSVDVSDARAVFDLSGPHAREALAKLVPVDLSPDVFKEGMFRRSRMAQVPAAFWLHAPDTFRIITFRSQAQYAFDLLKVAVQPGSEVGFF
;
A
#
# COMPACT_ATOMS: atom_id res chain seq x y z
N LEU A 1 -9.00 17.72 1.19
CA LEU A 1 -9.31 16.53 2.00
C LEU A 1 -8.72 16.75 3.38
N ASN A 2 -9.56 16.76 4.43
CA ASN A 2 -9.07 16.79 5.80
C ASN A 2 -8.44 15.42 6.08
N GLN A 3 -7.12 15.38 6.20
CA GLN A 3 -6.40 14.19 6.64
C GLN A 3 -6.81 13.91 8.09
N LYS A 4 -7.29 12.70 8.33
CA LYS A 4 -7.70 12.26 9.67
C LYS A 4 -6.50 11.70 10.42
N THR A 5 -6.39 12.06 11.68
CA THR A 5 -5.38 11.52 12.59
C THR A 5 -6.02 11.14 13.91
N TYR A 6 -5.59 10.04 14.50
CA TYR A 6 -5.90 9.62 15.86
C TYR A 6 -4.60 9.14 16.54
N ALA A 7 -4.17 9.84 17.58
CA ALA A 7 -2.90 9.60 18.26
C ALA A 7 -3.04 9.29 19.78
N ASP A 8 -4.27 9.20 20.29
CA ASP A 8 -4.53 9.00 21.74
C ASP A 8 -4.55 7.52 22.15
N GLY A 9 -4.15 6.61 21.23
CA GLY A 9 -4.19 5.18 21.45
C GLY A 9 -2.82 4.54 21.64
N ILE A 10 -2.78 3.19 21.56
CA ILE A 10 -1.55 2.38 21.65
C ILE A 10 -0.68 2.49 20.39
N ALA A 11 -1.24 3.01 19.31
CA ALA A 11 -0.56 3.37 18.07
C ALA A 11 -1.27 4.56 17.43
N GLU A 12 -0.58 5.29 16.56
CA GLU A 12 -1.15 6.39 15.79
C GLU A 12 -1.74 5.86 14.48
N VAL A 13 -2.93 6.34 14.13
CA VAL A 13 -3.60 6.12 12.83
C VAL A 13 -3.66 7.45 12.10
N ARG A 14 -3.13 7.50 10.88
CA ARG A 14 -3.13 8.71 10.05
C ARG A 14 -3.53 8.40 8.61
N GLU A 15 -4.51 9.12 8.08
CA GLU A 15 -4.75 9.15 6.63
C GLU A 15 -3.71 10.06 5.98
N ILE A 16 -2.88 9.53 5.08
CA ILE A 16 -1.72 10.26 4.53
C ILE A 16 -2.06 11.20 3.36
N GLY A 17 -3.31 11.30 2.96
CA GLY A 17 -3.75 12.16 1.87
C GLY A 17 -3.64 11.52 0.50
N LEU A 18 -3.43 12.34 -0.53
CA LEU A 18 -3.37 11.88 -1.91
C LEU A 18 -2.01 11.27 -2.23
N GLN A 19 -2.05 10.07 -2.78
CA GLN A 19 -0.90 9.32 -3.27
C GLN A 19 -1.16 8.95 -4.73
N GLY A 20 -0.23 9.22 -5.61
CA GLY A 20 -0.30 8.77 -7.00
C GLY A 20 -0.17 7.26 -7.08
N MET A 21 -1.13 6.62 -7.72
CA MET A 21 -1.23 5.18 -7.87
C MET A 21 -1.67 4.77 -9.26
N ILE A 22 -0.85 3.99 -9.96
CA ILE A 22 -1.16 3.45 -11.28
C ILE A 22 -1.21 1.93 -11.17
N THR A 23 -2.37 1.32 -11.46
CA THR A 23 -2.45 -0.12 -11.67
C THR A 23 -1.86 -0.44 -13.04
N LEU A 24 -0.90 -1.34 -13.08
CA LEU A 24 -0.29 -1.87 -14.30
C LEU A 24 -0.55 -3.38 -14.35
N ARG A 25 -1.31 -3.82 -15.35
CA ARG A 25 -1.59 -5.23 -15.61
C ARG A 25 -0.96 -5.68 -16.93
N GLY A 26 -0.41 -6.88 -16.92
CA GLY A 26 0.24 -7.49 -18.08
C GLY A 26 1.22 -8.58 -17.68
N ASP A 27 1.99 -9.07 -18.62
CA ASP A 27 3.06 -10.01 -18.32
C ASP A 27 4.19 -9.30 -17.56
N THR A 28 4.21 -9.47 -16.23
CA THR A 28 5.22 -8.86 -15.35
C THR A 28 6.63 -9.37 -15.58
N ALA A 29 6.81 -10.46 -16.34
CA ALA A 29 8.12 -10.96 -16.77
C ALA A 29 8.65 -10.26 -18.02
N SER A 30 7.77 -9.63 -18.82
CA SER A 30 8.17 -8.95 -20.05
C SER A 30 9.00 -7.70 -19.78
N THR A 31 9.94 -7.41 -20.68
CA THR A 31 10.80 -6.20 -20.56
C THR A 31 9.97 -4.93 -20.64
N ALA A 32 8.93 -4.89 -21.47
CA ALA A 32 8.09 -3.70 -21.62
C ALA A 32 7.37 -3.32 -20.31
N VAL A 33 6.74 -4.30 -19.62
CA VAL A 33 6.05 -4.07 -18.35
C VAL A 33 7.04 -3.70 -17.24
N LYS A 34 8.20 -4.38 -17.18
CA LYS A 34 9.25 -4.04 -16.20
C LYS A 34 9.75 -2.61 -16.38
N SER A 35 10.17 -2.24 -17.58
CA SER A 35 10.67 -0.89 -17.86
C SER A 35 9.60 0.17 -17.57
N ALA A 36 8.36 -0.06 -18.01
CA ALA A 36 7.26 0.86 -17.76
C ALA A 36 7.01 1.11 -16.25
N ALA A 37 7.15 0.08 -15.40
CA ALA A 37 7.02 0.22 -13.96
C ALA A 37 8.23 0.91 -13.32
N THR A 38 9.44 0.45 -13.63
CA THR A 38 10.69 0.93 -13.01
C THR A 38 11.02 2.36 -13.40
N ASP A 39 10.77 2.77 -14.66
CA ASP A 39 11.01 4.15 -15.13
C ASP A 39 10.12 5.18 -14.41
N VAL A 40 8.91 4.80 -14.03
CA VAL A 40 7.98 5.65 -13.27
C VAL A 40 8.32 5.65 -11.79
N ALA A 41 8.54 4.48 -11.21
CA ALA A 41 8.75 4.32 -9.79
C ALA A 41 10.18 4.70 -9.34
N GLY A 42 11.17 4.56 -10.21
CA GLY A 42 12.59 4.82 -9.87
C GLY A 42 13.16 3.79 -8.91
N VAL A 43 12.56 2.60 -8.82
CA VAL A 43 13.00 1.47 -8.00
C VAL A 43 12.96 0.18 -8.81
N ASP A 44 13.70 -0.83 -8.37
CA ASP A 44 13.71 -2.15 -8.99
C ASP A 44 12.37 -2.88 -8.83
N MET A 45 12.13 -3.85 -9.71
CA MET A 45 10.97 -4.74 -9.61
C MET A 45 11.00 -5.53 -8.30
N PRO A 46 9.91 -5.55 -7.53
CA PRO A 46 9.83 -6.41 -6.35
C PRO A 46 9.64 -7.88 -6.72
N ALA A 47 10.10 -8.77 -5.85
CA ALA A 47 9.75 -10.18 -5.93
C ALA A 47 8.27 -10.41 -5.54
N PRO A 48 7.69 -11.61 -5.81
CA PRO A 48 6.34 -11.92 -5.38
C PRO A 48 6.10 -11.66 -3.89
N ASN A 49 4.95 -11.03 -3.57
CA ASN A 49 4.58 -10.62 -2.20
C ASN A 49 5.54 -9.61 -1.55
N GLN A 50 6.23 -8.83 -2.36
CA GLN A 50 7.12 -7.76 -1.89
C GLN A 50 6.73 -6.40 -2.46
N VAL A 51 7.30 -5.37 -1.86
CA VAL A 51 7.22 -3.98 -2.29
C VAL A 51 8.62 -3.36 -2.23
N ASN A 52 8.98 -2.59 -3.26
CA ASN A 52 10.14 -1.73 -3.26
C ASN A 52 9.66 -0.27 -3.26
N CYS A 53 9.98 0.48 -2.22
CA CYS A 53 9.57 1.87 -2.06
C CYS A 53 10.73 2.75 -1.64
N VAL A 54 10.75 3.98 -2.18
CA VAL A 54 11.60 5.09 -1.74
C VAL A 54 10.72 6.34 -1.71
N ASP A 55 10.57 6.96 -0.56
CA ASP A 55 9.70 8.12 -0.34
C ASP A 55 8.25 7.87 -0.82
N GLN A 56 7.79 8.68 -1.80
CA GLN A 56 6.45 8.57 -2.40
C GLN A 56 6.40 7.66 -3.63
N ARG A 57 7.51 7.01 -3.98
CA ARG A 57 7.63 6.17 -5.17
C ARG A 57 7.76 4.71 -4.79
N GLY A 58 7.28 3.81 -5.65
CA GLY A 58 7.42 2.40 -5.39
C GLY A 58 6.69 1.50 -6.36
N ILE A 59 6.93 0.21 -6.22
CA ILE A 59 6.23 -0.85 -6.94
C ILE A 59 5.78 -1.89 -5.93
N CYS A 60 4.47 -2.12 -5.84
CA CYS A 60 3.88 -3.18 -5.03
C CYS A 60 3.50 -4.35 -5.94
N TRP A 61 3.89 -5.56 -5.59
CA TRP A 61 3.44 -6.77 -6.28
C TRP A 61 2.03 -7.13 -5.83
N MET A 62 1.04 -6.92 -6.67
CA MET A 62 -0.37 -7.16 -6.34
C MET A 62 -0.83 -8.58 -6.67
N SER A 63 -0.37 -9.12 -7.80
CA SER A 63 -0.61 -10.48 -8.28
C SER A 63 0.41 -10.83 -9.37
N PRO A 64 0.47 -12.08 -9.87
CA PRO A 64 1.41 -12.45 -10.93
C PRO A 64 1.31 -11.60 -12.21
N ASP A 65 0.15 -11.00 -12.45
CA ASP A 65 -0.17 -10.17 -13.62
C ASP A 65 -0.49 -8.71 -13.28
N GLU A 66 -0.29 -8.29 -12.01
CA GLU A 66 -0.68 -6.94 -11.58
C GLU A 66 0.37 -6.31 -10.64
N LEU A 67 0.75 -5.10 -10.96
CA LEU A 67 1.57 -4.22 -10.12
C LEU A 67 0.77 -2.97 -9.74
N LEU A 68 1.03 -2.43 -8.56
CA LEU A 68 0.61 -1.08 -8.19
C LEU A 68 1.85 -0.20 -8.14
N VAL A 69 1.94 0.75 -9.07
CA VAL A 69 3.05 1.70 -9.17
C VAL A 69 2.69 2.96 -8.41
N LEU A 70 3.53 3.34 -7.45
CA LEU A 70 3.37 4.54 -6.62
C LEU A 70 4.24 5.66 -7.16
N CYS A 71 3.70 6.87 -7.16
CA CYS A 71 4.42 8.10 -7.53
C CYS A 71 3.82 9.31 -6.80
N PRO A 72 4.44 10.50 -6.83
CA PRO A 72 3.80 11.72 -6.36
C PRO A 72 2.49 11.97 -7.11
N TYR A 73 1.44 12.38 -6.39
CA TYR A 73 0.09 12.52 -6.95
C TYR A 73 0.05 13.49 -8.14
N GLU A 74 0.76 14.60 -8.05
CA GLU A 74 0.83 15.64 -9.09
C GLU A 74 1.51 15.17 -10.38
N THR A 75 2.25 14.07 -10.34
CA THR A 75 2.97 13.53 -11.53
C THR A 75 2.24 12.37 -12.21
N VAL A 76 1.09 11.94 -11.69
CA VAL A 76 0.37 10.74 -12.17
C VAL A 76 0.04 10.81 -13.66
N ALA A 77 -0.51 11.94 -14.12
CA ALA A 77 -0.93 12.10 -15.51
C ALA A 77 0.25 11.94 -16.48
N ASP A 78 1.37 12.58 -16.18
CA ASP A 78 2.60 12.51 -17.00
C ASP A 78 3.21 11.10 -16.96
N ASN A 79 3.24 10.49 -15.78
CA ASN A 79 3.75 9.14 -15.60
C ASN A 79 2.88 8.11 -16.34
N LEU A 80 1.56 8.25 -16.27
CA LEU A 80 0.63 7.39 -17.01
C LEU A 80 0.82 7.53 -18.53
N ALA A 81 1.02 8.75 -19.05
CA ALA A 81 1.28 8.98 -20.45
C ALA A 81 2.61 8.33 -20.90
N LYS A 82 3.68 8.48 -20.11
CA LYS A 82 4.97 7.80 -20.36
C LYS A 82 4.83 6.28 -20.35
N MET A 83 4.14 5.74 -19.34
CA MET A 83 3.90 4.30 -19.21
C MET A 83 3.15 3.74 -20.42
N ARG A 84 2.07 4.41 -20.86
CA ARG A 84 1.30 4.02 -22.05
C ARG A 84 2.14 4.00 -23.31
N LYS A 85 3.02 4.98 -23.48
CA LYS A 85 3.95 5.03 -24.60
C LYS A 85 4.96 3.88 -24.59
N SER A 86 5.49 3.52 -23.42
CA SER A 86 6.42 2.39 -23.26
C SER A 86 5.75 1.04 -23.47
N LEU A 87 4.42 0.97 -23.28
CA LEU A 87 3.60 -0.23 -23.44
C LEU A 87 2.96 -0.34 -24.83
N ASP A 88 3.28 0.57 -25.76
CA ASP A 88 2.70 0.53 -27.10
C ASP A 88 3.00 -0.80 -27.79
N GLY A 89 1.96 -1.45 -28.32
CA GLY A 89 2.04 -2.79 -28.91
C GLY A 89 2.11 -3.95 -27.90
N ALA A 90 2.22 -3.70 -26.60
CA ALA A 90 2.18 -4.73 -25.58
C ALA A 90 0.73 -5.02 -25.12
N HIS A 91 0.42 -6.29 -24.83
CA HIS A 91 -0.84 -6.65 -24.20
C HIS A 91 -0.80 -6.27 -22.69
N ALA A 92 -1.02 -5.01 -22.40
CA ALA A 92 -0.95 -4.47 -21.05
C ALA A 92 -1.98 -3.35 -20.84
N LEU A 93 -2.37 -3.14 -19.57
CA LEU A 93 -3.31 -2.10 -19.16
C LEU A 93 -2.66 -1.25 -18.06
N SER A 94 -2.64 0.08 -18.24
CA SER A 94 -2.24 1.03 -17.20
C SER A 94 -3.38 2.01 -16.91
N VAL A 95 -3.75 2.13 -15.63
CA VAL A 95 -4.90 2.93 -15.18
C VAL A 95 -4.54 3.72 -13.93
N ASP A 96 -4.83 5.02 -13.93
CA ASP A 96 -4.80 5.83 -12.72
C ASP A 96 -5.91 5.39 -11.76
N VAL A 97 -5.50 4.99 -10.54
CA VAL A 97 -6.40 4.58 -9.46
C VAL A 97 -6.20 5.41 -8.19
N SER A 98 -5.52 6.54 -8.31
CA SER A 98 -5.16 7.41 -7.18
C SER A 98 -6.39 7.84 -6.38
N ASP A 99 -7.44 8.31 -7.05
CA ASP A 99 -8.66 8.76 -6.39
C ASP A 99 -9.58 7.61 -5.96
N ALA A 100 -9.37 6.41 -6.48
CA ALA A 100 -10.11 5.21 -6.08
C ALA A 100 -9.60 4.58 -4.78
N ARG A 101 -8.47 5.03 -4.26
CA ARG A 101 -7.80 4.46 -3.07
C ARG A 101 -7.69 5.47 -1.94
N ALA A 102 -7.68 4.95 -0.72
CA ALA A 102 -7.29 5.66 0.50
C ALA A 102 -6.07 4.98 1.10
N VAL A 103 -5.18 5.77 1.69
CA VAL A 103 -3.92 5.29 2.28
C VAL A 103 -3.82 5.74 3.71
N PHE A 104 -3.46 4.82 4.59
CA PHE A 104 -3.29 5.05 6.02
C PHE A 104 -1.89 4.61 6.45
N ASP A 105 -1.29 5.36 7.36
CA ASP A 105 -0.17 4.92 8.17
C ASP A 105 -0.70 4.54 9.56
N LEU A 106 -0.29 3.37 10.03
CA LEU A 106 -0.47 2.88 11.38
C LEU A 106 0.92 2.74 11.99
N SER A 107 1.24 3.60 12.96
CA SER A 107 2.61 3.75 13.47
C SER A 107 2.69 3.71 15.00
N GLY A 108 3.84 3.24 15.49
CA GLY A 108 4.14 3.13 16.92
C GLY A 108 4.44 1.70 17.35
N PRO A 109 4.92 1.51 18.59
CA PRO A 109 5.42 0.22 19.07
C PRO A 109 4.36 -0.91 19.04
N HIS A 110 3.07 -0.57 19.15
CA HIS A 110 1.96 -1.52 19.10
C HIS A 110 1.23 -1.56 17.74
N ALA A 111 1.79 -0.92 16.69
CA ALA A 111 1.15 -0.91 15.36
C ALA A 111 0.96 -2.32 14.80
N ARG A 112 1.95 -3.18 14.98
CA ARG A 112 1.92 -4.59 14.55
C ARG A 112 0.79 -5.37 15.22
N GLU A 113 0.69 -5.25 16.53
CA GLU A 113 -0.36 -5.89 17.32
C GLU A 113 -1.75 -5.37 16.93
N ALA A 114 -1.90 -4.05 16.78
CA ALA A 114 -3.16 -3.44 16.37
C ALA A 114 -3.63 -3.94 15.00
N LEU A 115 -2.71 -4.02 14.02
CA LEU A 115 -3.05 -4.55 12.68
C LEU A 115 -3.38 -6.05 12.72
N ALA A 116 -2.68 -6.84 13.54
CA ALA A 116 -2.92 -8.28 13.69
C ALA A 116 -4.33 -8.63 14.18
N LYS A 117 -5.01 -7.73 14.92
CA LYS A 117 -6.42 -7.90 15.31
C LYS A 117 -7.38 -7.88 14.12
N LEU A 118 -6.96 -7.29 13.00
CA LEU A 118 -7.84 -6.95 11.89
C LEU A 118 -7.59 -7.78 10.64
N VAL A 119 -6.41 -8.38 10.49
CA VAL A 119 -6.00 -9.09 9.27
C VAL A 119 -5.68 -10.56 9.53
N PRO A 120 -6.08 -11.49 8.64
CA PRO A 120 -5.78 -12.91 8.78
C PRO A 120 -4.37 -13.23 8.22
N VAL A 121 -3.36 -12.51 8.69
CA VAL A 121 -1.95 -12.65 8.26
C VAL A 121 -1.08 -12.72 9.50
N ASP A 122 -0.12 -13.63 9.48
CA ASP A 122 0.90 -13.68 10.52
C ASP A 122 1.81 -12.46 10.39
N LEU A 123 1.71 -11.55 11.35
CA LEU A 123 2.50 -10.33 11.43
C LEU A 123 3.65 -10.42 12.43
N SER A 124 3.99 -11.62 12.93
CA SER A 124 5.12 -11.79 13.85
C SER A 124 6.41 -11.19 13.26
N PRO A 125 7.30 -10.61 14.09
CA PRO A 125 8.50 -9.92 13.61
C PRO A 125 9.43 -10.80 12.77
N ASP A 126 9.48 -12.10 13.08
CA ASP A 126 10.30 -13.05 12.34
C ASP A 126 9.72 -13.41 10.96
N VAL A 127 8.42 -13.29 10.79
CA VAL A 127 7.68 -13.66 9.56
C VAL A 127 7.41 -12.46 8.67
N PHE A 128 6.95 -11.33 9.23
CA PHE A 128 6.57 -10.15 8.45
C PHE A 128 7.58 -9.01 8.63
N LYS A 129 8.47 -8.86 7.64
CA LYS A 129 9.61 -7.93 7.64
C LYS A 129 9.39 -6.76 6.68
N GLU A 130 10.25 -5.75 6.76
CA GLU A 130 10.30 -4.65 5.78
C GLU A 130 10.41 -5.20 4.35
N GLY A 131 9.74 -4.52 3.41
CA GLY A 131 9.64 -4.94 2.02
C GLY A 131 8.64 -6.07 1.77
N MET A 132 8.06 -6.69 2.80
CA MET A 132 6.98 -7.67 2.61
C MET A 132 5.65 -6.98 2.41
N PHE A 133 4.95 -7.43 1.39
CA PHE A 133 3.66 -6.92 0.96
C PHE A 133 2.59 -8.00 1.05
N ARG A 134 1.39 -7.64 1.50
CA ARG A 134 0.24 -8.55 1.46
C ARG A 134 -0.99 -7.83 0.95
N ARG A 135 -1.69 -8.51 0.05
CA ARG A 135 -3.05 -8.21 -0.35
C ARG A 135 -3.98 -9.18 0.37
N SER A 136 -4.84 -8.64 1.22
CA SER A 136 -5.67 -9.45 2.12
C SER A 136 -6.99 -8.72 2.43
N ARG A 137 -7.60 -9.07 3.55
CA ARG A 137 -8.74 -8.35 4.11
C ARG A 137 -8.32 -7.69 5.42
N MET A 138 -8.86 -6.51 5.68
CA MET A 138 -8.87 -5.87 6.98
C MET A 138 -10.31 -5.90 7.50
N ALA A 139 -10.61 -6.82 8.42
CA ALA A 139 -11.97 -7.23 8.78
C ALA A 139 -12.79 -7.61 7.53
N GLN A 140 -13.77 -6.79 7.12
CA GLN A 140 -14.66 -7.08 6.00
C GLN A 140 -14.25 -6.41 4.68
N VAL A 141 -13.23 -5.53 4.68
CA VAL A 141 -12.84 -4.77 3.48
C VAL A 141 -11.54 -5.28 2.86
N PRO A 142 -11.42 -5.28 1.52
CA PRO A 142 -10.17 -5.56 0.86
C PRO A 142 -9.12 -4.52 1.24
N ALA A 143 -7.93 -4.97 1.57
CA ALA A 143 -6.79 -4.13 1.90
C ALA A 143 -5.49 -4.69 1.34
N ALA A 144 -4.53 -3.80 1.09
CA ALA A 144 -3.14 -4.16 0.87
C ALA A 144 -2.28 -3.41 1.88
N PHE A 145 -1.25 -4.05 2.39
CA PHE A 145 -0.40 -3.42 3.40
C PHE A 145 1.02 -3.97 3.37
N TRP A 146 1.94 -3.18 3.90
CA TRP A 146 3.34 -3.52 4.07
C TRP A 146 3.95 -2.79 5.27
N LEU A 147 5.05 -3.31 5.76
CA LEU A 147 5.88 -2.62 6.75
C LEU A 147 6.70 -1.56 6.01
N HIS A 148 6.27 -0.30 6.11
CA HIS A 148 6.83 0.83 5.37
C HIS A 148 8.10 1.40 6.00
N ALA A 149 8.16 1.37 7.33
CA ALA A 149 9.31 1.77 8.14
C ALA A 149 9.27 0.97 9.44
N PRO A 150 10.29 0.97 10.27
CA PRO A 150 10.21 0.39 11.60
C PRO A 150 8.94 0.86 12.31
N ASP A 151 8.17 -0.07 12.84
CA ASP A 151 6.91 0.19 13.56
C ASP A 151 5.85 1.01 12.79
N THR A 152 5.93 1.03 11.46
CA THR A 152 4.95 1.75 10.62
C THR A 152 4.44 0.85 9.50
N PHE A 153 3.15 0.53 9.54
CA PHE A 153 2.45 -0.14 8.45
C PHE A 153 1.75 0.89 7.56
N ARG A 154 1.99 0.80 6.26
CA ARG A 154 1.18 1.50 5.25
C ARG A 154 0.09 0.58 4.75
N ILE A 155 -1.14 1.08 4.72
CA ILE A 155 -2.35 0.32 4.43
C ILE A 155 -3.11 1.04 3.32
N ILE A 156 -3.48 0.31 2.27
CA ILE A 156 -4.29 0.81 1.16
C ILE A 156 -5.63 0.08 1.16
N THR A 157 -6.72 0.84 1.00
CA THR A 157 -8.07 0.31 0.79
C THR A 157 -8.82 1.11 -0.28
N PHE A 158 -10.04 0.75 -0.62
CA PHE A 158 -10.87 1.53 -1.52
C PHE A 158 -11.31 2.85 -0.86
N ARG A 159 -11.30 3.95 -1.63
CA ARG A 159 -11.72 5.27 -1.16
C ARG A 159 -13.14 5.27 -0.59
N SER A 160 -14.05 4.53 -1.19
CA SER A 160 -15.44 4.40 -0.70
C SER A 160 -15.54 3.82 0.71
N GLN A 161 -14.52 3.11 1.18
CA GLN A 161 -14.46 2.46 2.49
C GLN A 161 -13.51 3.20 3.47
N ALA A 162 -13.00 4.37 3.09
CA ALA A 162 -11.98 5.08 3.87
C ALA A 162 -12.45 5.41 5.29
N GLN A 163 -13.70 5.88 5.47
CA GLN A 163 -14.23 6.18 6.79
C GLN A 163 -14.31 4.94 7.67
N TYR A 164 -14.84 3.85 7.11
CA TYR A 164 -14.93 2.58 7.84
C TYR A 164 -13.54 2.06 8.24
N ALA A 165 -12.58 2.11 7.33
CA ALA A 165 -11.21 1.68 7.58
C ALA A 165 -10.54 2.50 8.68
N PHE A 166 -10.70 3.83 8.64
CA PHE A 166 -10.19 4.71 9.70
C PHE A 166 -10.80 4.39 11.06
N ASP A 167 -12.13 4.25 11.13
CA ASP A 167 -12.84 3.98 12.37
C ASP A 167 -12.47 2.58 12.94
N LEU A 168 -12.29 1.60 12.06
CA LEU A 168 -11.84 0.26 12.42
C LEU A 168 -10.42 0.28 13.01
N LEU A 169 -9.48 0.96 12.37
CA LEU A 169 -8.12 1.14 12.87
C LEU A 169 -8.14 1.89 14.21
N LYS A 170 -8.93 2.95 14.32
CA LYS A 170 -9.10 3.72 15.56
C LYS A 170 -9.60 2.84 16.71
N VAL A 171 -10.55 1.93 16.46
CA VAL A 171 -11.03 1.00 17.49
C VAL A 171 -9.93 0.02 17.90
N ALA A 172 -9.14 -0.48 16.94
CA ALA A 172 -8.07 -1.45 17.22
C ALA A 172 -6.92 -0.87 18.06
N VAL A 173 -6.76 0.46 18.07
CA VAL A 173 -5.68 1.15 18.82
C VAL A 173 -6.16 1.87 20.07
N GLN A 174 -7.37 1.63 20.56
CA GLN A 174 -7.87 2.29 21.77
C GLN A 174 -6.93 2.08 22.96
N PRO A 175 -6.80 3.06 23.88
CA PRO A 175 -6.01 2.89 25.10
C PRO A 175 -6.44 1.64 25.87
N GLY A 176 -5.47 0.87 26.34
CA GLY A 176 -5.73 -0.38 27.08
C GLY A 176 -6.18 -1.56 26.21
N SER A 177 -6.01 -1.46 24.91
CA SER A 177 -6.35 -2.55 23.97
C SER A 177 -5.16 -3.45 23.63
N GLU A 178 -4.04 -3.31 24.34
CA GLU A 178 -2.87 -4.19 24.19
C GLU A 178 -3.25 -5.63 24.54
N VAL A 179 -2.78 -6.57 23.75
CA VAL A 179 -2.93 -8.03 23.98
C VAL A 179 -1.62 -8.65 24.46
N GLY A 180 -0.49 -8.01 24.12
CA GLY A 180 0.84 -8.48 24.49
C GLY A 180 1.24 -9.77 23.76
N PHE A 181 0.85 -9.89 22.48
CA PHE A 181 1.12 -11.10 21.70
C PHE A 181 2.49 -11.08 21.02
N PHE A 182 3.02 -9.90 20.68
CA PHE A 182 4.32 -9.72 20.05
C PHE A 182 5.36 -9.12 20.99
#